data_a1459118a277742284d103c868fe8011
#
_entry.id   a1459118a277742284d103c868fe8011
#
_cell.length_a   1.000
_cell.length_b   1.000
_cell.length_c   1.000
_cell.angle_alpha   90.00
_cell.angle_beta   90.00
_cell.angle_gamma   90.00
#
_symmetry.space_group_name_H-M   'P 1'
#
loop_
_entity.id
_entity.type
_entity.pdbx_description
1 polymer ?
#
loop_
_entity_poly.entity_id
_entity_poly.type
_entity_poly.pdbx_seq_one_letter_code
_entity_poly.pdbx_strand_id
1 'polypeptide(L)'
;MNNILSANASLFYIRKMNSTATLTNNYQEEVNGETTTMSVIGQVGVQDSKGFDFDVTLSPVSTLALTIGYGLNDSKIREMKEIKDPELIEAIYGNNPDETKQQLNSQEGNWQSNVPNQTFYAYGSYTIPRGVLKNLEFHLSSSYTGKVYRNTSNNSWFDPYWVTDFGMSYLLNNNIHLTFNLNNLFDNNYYNQALGQQMVPSMPRNFQVAISYTL
;
A
#
# COMPACT_ATOMS: atom_id res chain seq x y z
N MET A 1 -27.06 0.34 -24.32
CA MET A 1 -26.09 -0.74 -24.60
C MET A 1 -25.47 -1.14 -23.29
N ASN A 2 -25.62 -2.39 -22.85
CA ASN A 2 -24.89 -2.86 -21.68
C ASN A 2 -23.44 -3.08 -22.13
N ASN A 3 -22.51 -2.35 -21.55
CA ASN A 3 -21.08 -2.59 -21.80
C ASN A 3 -20.69 -3.93 -21.20
N ILE A 4 -20.51 -4.93 -22.07
CA ILE A 4 -20.09 -6.28 -21.66
C ILE A 4 -18.63 -6.28 -21.19
N LEU A 5 -17.83 -5.42 -21.76
CA LEU A 5 -16.39 -5.28 -21.48
C LEU A 5 -16.04 -3.81 -21.34
N SER A 6 -15.30 -3.50 -20.28
CA SER A 6 -14.61 -2.23 -20.08
C SER A 6 -13.14 -2.52 -19.75
N ALA A 7 -12.23 -1.81 -20.38
CA ALA A 7 -10.81 -1.91 -20.10
C ALA A 7 -10.21 -0.50 -20.01
N ASN A 8 -9.39 -0.27 -19.00
CA ASN A 8 -8.63 0.95 -18.82
C ASN A 8 -7.16 0.60 -18.69
N ALA A 9 -6.31 1.48 -19.21
CA ALA A 9 -4.88 1.40 -19.03
C ALA A 9 -4.32 2.81 -18.84
N SER A 10 -3.41 2.97 -17.91
CA SER A 10 -2.70 4.22 -17.69
C SER A 10 -1.20 3.99 -17.59
N LEU A 11 -0.43 4.97 -18.05
CA LEU A 11 1.02 5.07 -17.86
C LEU A 11 1.29 6.34 -17.07
N PHE A 12 2.17 6.27 -16.09
CA PHE A 12 2.49 7.44 -15.28
C PHE A 12 4.00 7.61 -15.07
N TYR A 13 4.38 8.86 -14.90
CA TYR A 13 5.67 9.27 -14.39
C TYR A 13 5.48 10.45 -13.43
N ILE A 14 5.93 10.29 -12.21
CA ILE A 14 5.81 11.29 -11.16
C ILE A 14 7.21 11.57 -10.62
N ARG A 15 7.60 12.84 -10.59
CA ARG A 15 8.80 13.30 -9.90
C ARG A 15 8.41 14.12 -8.69
N LYS A 16 8.82 13.69 -7.51
CA LYS A 16 8.66 14.41 -6.26
C LYS A 16 10.01 15.02 -5.88
N MET A 17 10.06 16.34 -5.82
CA MET A 17 11.23 17.10 -5.38
C MET A 17 11.08 17.48 -3.91
N ASN A 18 12.21 17.70 -3.22
CA ASN A 18 12.25 18.06 -1.80
C ASN A 18 11.48 17.07 -0.91
N SER A 19 11.58 15.77 -1.23
CA SER A 19 11.03 14.73 -0.35
C SER A 19 11.84 14.65 0.93
N THR A 20 11.17 14.31 2.01
CA THR A 20 11.79 14.14 3.32
C THR A 20 12.66 12.88 3.33
N ALA A 21 13.85 13.00 3.94
CA ALA A 21 14.73 11.88 4.24
C ALA A 21 15.29 12.03 5.65
N THR A 22 15.53 10.91 6.32
CA THR A 22 16.24 10.91 7.60
C THR A 22 17.73 11.18 7.34
N LEU A 23 18.24 12.25 7.90
CA LEU A 23 19.64 12.65 7.75
C LEU A 23 20.53 11.92 8.75
N THR A 24 20.09 11.81 9.99
CA THR A 24 20.72 11.01 11.04
C THR A 24 19.68 10.54 12.06
N ASN A 25 19.97 9.43 12.71
CA ASN A 25 19.20 8.92 13.85
C ASN A 25 19.94 9.09 15.18
N ASN A 26 21.13 9.71 15.17
CA ASN A 26 22.02 9.77 16.30
C ASN A 26 22.36 11.23 16.72
N TYR A 27 21.52 12.18 16.33
CA TYR A 27 21.68 13.57 16.77
C TYR A 27 21.45 13.64 18.29
N GLN A 28 22.41 14.18 19.01
CA GLN A 28 22.36 14.35 20.46
C GLN A 28 22.17 15.83 20.81
N GLU A 29 21.16 16.09 21.60
CA GLU A 29 20.87 17.42 22.13
C GLU A 29 20.70 17.33 23.64
N GLU A 30 21.22 18.35 24.35
CA GLU A 30 21.02 18.49 25.79
C GLU A 30 19.69 19.22 26.04
N VAL A 31 18.70 18.49 26.58
CA VAL A 31 17.39 19.03 26.92
C VAL A 31 17.21 18.93 28.45
N ASN A 32 17.11 20.06 29.13
CA ASN A 32 16.96 20.14 30.60
C ASN A 32 18.08 19.44 31.40
N GLY A 33 19.30 19.42 30.87
CA GLY A 33 20.45 18.77 31.51
C GLY A 33 20.56 17.27 31.27
N GLU A 34 19.71 16.70 30.39
CA GLU A 34 19.77 15.32 29.96
C GLU A 34 20.09 15.24 28.48
N THR A 35 21.01 14.35 28.08
CA THR A 35 21.32 14.09 26.68
C THR A 35 20.24 13.24 26.04
N THR A 36 19.52 13.81 25.06
CA THR A 36 18.47 13.14 24.33
C THR A 36 18.94 12.84 22.90
N THR A 37 18.71 11.63 22.43
CA THR A 37 19.03 11.23 21.05
C THR A 37 17.79 11.39 20.16
N MET A 38 17.93 12.11 19.06
CA MET A 38 16.83 12.40 18.13
C MET A 38 17.19 12.07 16.70
N SER A 39 16.13 11.86 15.87
CA SER A 39 16.27 11.76 14.42
C SER A 39 16.09 13.12 13.78
N VAL A 40 16.99 13.51 12.91
CA VAL A 40 16.87 14.72 12.10
C VAL A 40 16.37 14.35 10.70
N ILE A 41 15.34 15.06 10.25
CA ILE A 41 14.71 14.86 8.94
C ILE A 41 14.88 16.12 8.09
N GLY A 42 15.35 15.96 6.86
CA GLY A 42 15.51 17.06 5.91
C GLY A 42 14.71 16.87 4.63
N GLN A 43 14.47 17.96 3.89
CA GLN A 43 13.81 17.94 2.58
C GLN A 43 14.85 17.93 1.45
N VAL A 44 15.60 16.87 1.34
CA VAL A 44 16.77 16.76 0.47
C VAL A 44 16.62 15.76 -0.68
N GLY A 45 15.57 14.96 -0.66
CA GLY A 45 15.39 13.88 -1.61
C GLY A 45 14.68 14.30 -2.90
N VAL A 46 15.05 13.65 -4.00
CA VAL A 46 14.29 13.57 -5.25
C VAL A 46 13.86 12.13 -5.44
N GLN A 47 12.57 11.92 -5.68
CA GLN A 47 11.99 10.59 -5.88
C GLN A 47 11.30 10.54 -7.23
N ASP A 48 11.54 9.46 -7.98
CA ASP A 48 10.83 9.17 -9.23
C ASP A 48 9.96 7.94 -9.05
N SER A 49 8.73 8.02 -9.51
CA SER A 49 7.80 6.89 -9.61
C SER A 49 7.31 6.79 -11.04
N LYS A 50 7.46 5.65 -11.66
CA LYS A 50 6.97 5.37 -13.01
C LYS A 50 6.35 3.98 -13.06
N GLY A 51 5.34 3.84 -13.88
CA GLY A 51 4.65 2.57 -13.95
C GLY A 51 3.48 2.58 -14.90
N PHE A 52 2.71 1.51 -14.79
CA PHE A 52 1.44 1.41 -15.48
C PHE A 52 0.40 0.74 -14.58
N ASP A 53 -0.86 1.09 -14.82
CA ASP A 53 -2.02 0.45 -14.26
C ASP A 53 -2.91 -0.03 -15.40
N PHE A 54 -3.49 -1.19 -15.20
CA PHE A 54 -4.41 -1.81 -16.14
C PHE A 54 -5.55 -2.46 -15.38
N ASP A 55 -6.79 -2.24 -15.81
CA ASP A 55 -7.97 -2.92 -15.29
C ASP A 55 -8.94 -3.31 -16.38
N VAL A 56 -9.59 -4.43 -16.18
CA VAL A 56 -10.63 -4.96 -17.05
C VAL A 56 -11.82 -5.39 -16.23
N THR A 57 -13.00 -4.94 -16.64
CA THR A 57 -14.29 -5.40 -16.10
C THR A 57 -15.05 -6.09 -17.20
N LEU A 58 -15.52 -7.32 -16.94
CA LEU A 58 -16.32 -8.14 -17.82
C LEU A 58 -17.67 -8.44 -17.15
N SER A 59 -18.76 -8.10 -17.81
CA SER A 59 -20.13 -8.37 -17.37
C SER A 59 -20.91 -9.05 -18.50
N PRO A 60 -20.64 -10.36 -18.76
CA PRO A 60 -21.21 -11.07 -19.92
C PRO A 60 -22.73 -11.21 -19.82
N VAL A 61 -23.23 -11.26 -18.60
CA VAL A 61 -24.65 -11.25 -18.26
C VAL A 61 -24.89 -10.36 -17.05
N SER A 62 -26.11 -9.85 -16.87
CA SER A 62 -26.44 -8.93 -15.76
C SER A 62 -26.25 -9.50 -14.36
N THR A 63 -26.06 -10.80 -14.24
CA THR A 63 -25.90 -11.53 -12.96
C THR A 63 -24.45 -11.90 -12.65
N LEU A 64 -23.52 -11.65 -13.58
CA LEU A 64 -22.09 -11.98 -13.40
C LEU A 64 -21.25 -10.76 -13.72
N ALA A 65 -20.43 -10.35 -12.77
CA ALA A 65 -19.40 -9.34 -12.96
C ALA A 65 -18.03 -9.89 -12.54
N LEU A 66 -17.02 -9.65 -13.37
CA LEU A 66 -15.64 -10.03 -13.14
C LEU A 66 -14.77 -8.80 -13.35
N THR A 67 -13.88 -8.50 -12.42
CA THR A 67 -12.92 -7.39 -12.55
C THR A 67 -11.53 -7.91 -12.22
N ILE A 68 -10.55 -7.54 -13.03
CA ILE A 68 -9.13 -7.86 -12.81
C ILE A 68 -8.36 -6.56 -12.99
N GLY A 69 -7.42 -6.29 -12.09
CA GLY A 69 -6.51 -5.16 -12.20
C GLY A 69 -5.09 -5.54 -11.86
N TYR A 70 -4.14 -4.88 -12.51
CA TYR A 70 -2.72 -5.05 -12.26
C TYR A 70 -2.02 -3.68 -12.33
N GLY A 71 -1.16 -3.42 -11.34
CA GLY A 71 -0.32 -2.25 -11.27
C GLY A 71 1.15 -2.61 -11.12
N LEU A 72 2.00 -1.93 -11.88
CA LEU A 72 3.45 -1.98 -11.73
C LEU A 72 3.96 -0.58 -11.40
N ASN A 73 4.78 -0.47 -10.36
CA ASN A 73 5.32 0.80 -9.89
C ASN A 73 6.83 0.68 -9.60
N ASP A 74 7.65 1.29 -10.44
CA ASP A 74 9.10 1.47 -10.20
C ASP A 74 9.31 2.82 -9.51
N SER A 75 9.27 2.80 -8.16
CA SER A 75 9.36 3.98 -7.32
C SER A 75 10.69 4.00 -6.57
N LYS A 76 11.57 4.94 -6.92
CA LYS A 76 12.96 4.98 -6.43
C LYS A 76 13.40 6.36 -5.96
N ILE A 77 14.34 6.36 -5.04
CA ILE A 77 15.11 7.55 -4.69
C ILE A 77 16.07 7.82 -5.84
N ARG A 78 15.89 8.98 -6.49
CA ARG A 78 16.69 9.35 -7.66
C ARG A 78 17.96 10.07 -7.31
N GLU A 79 17.86 10.96 -6.32
CA GLU A 79 18.94 11.86 -5.93
C GLU A 79 18.74 12.27 -4.46
N MET A 80 19.83 12.42 -3.74
CA MET A 80 19.89 13.01 -2.42
C MET A 80 20.70 14.30 -2.51
N LYS A 81 20.03 15.45 -2.35
CA LYS A 81 20.66 16.76 -2.44
C LYS A 81 21.57 17.00 -1.26
N GLU A 82 22.68 17.64 -1.52
CA GLU A 82 23.62 18.07 -0.48
C GLU A 82 22.97 19.06 0.50
N ILE A 83 23.20 18.87 1.78
CA ILE A 83 22.81 19.82 2.81
C ILE A 83 23.83 20.97 2.75
N LYS A 84 23.34 22.20 2.62
CA LYS A 84 24.18 23.39 2.51
C LYS A 84 24.22 24.27 3.74
N ASP A 85 23.38 23.96 4.74
CA ASP A 85 23.31 24.69 5.98
C ASP A 85 24.49 24.28 6.89
N PRO A 86 25.47 25.17 7.15
CA PRO A 86 26.65 24.84 7.95
C PRO A 86 26.33 24.46 9.40
N GLU A 87 25.32 25.10 10.01
CA GLU A 87 24.90 24.81 11.38
C GLU A 87 24.28 23.43 11.46
N LEU A 88 23.46 23.09 10.47
CA LEU A 88 22.86 21.77 10.37
C LEU A 88 23.90 20.69 10.05
N ILE A 89 24.91 20.99 9.21
CA ILE A 89 26.02 20.10 8.92
C ILE A 89 26.82 19.83 10.19
N GLU A 90 27.17 20.85 10.95
CA GLU A 90 27.93 20.72 12.20
C GLU A 90 27.13 19.94 13.24
N ALA A 91 25.84 20.26 13.41
CA ALA A 91 24.96 19.59 14.37
C ALA A 91 24.74 18.11 14.08
N ILE A 92 24.63 17.72 12.79
CA ILE A 92 24.34 16.35 12.38
C ILE A 92 25.61 15.51 12.28
N TYR A 93 26.70 16.10 11.84
CA TYR A 93 27.90 15.42 11.35
C TYR A 93 29.14 15.69 12.19
N GLY A 94 29.07 16.68 13.08
CA GLY A 94 30.21 17.06 13.85
C GLY A 94 31.42 17.37 12.95
N ASN A 95 32.57 16.82 13.30
CA ASN A 95 33.80 17.01 12.54
C ASN A 95 34.02 16.06 11.36
N ASN A 96 33.01 15.25 10.98
CA ASN A 96 33.17 14.27 9.90
C ASN A 96 32.04 14.35 8.85
N PRO A 97 32.03 15.41 7.99
CA PRO A 97 31.00 15.60 6.96
C PRO A 97 31.04 14.52 5.86
N ASP A 98 32.17 13.86 5.66
CA ASP A 98 32.33 12.88 4.57
C ASP A 98 31.57 11.57 4.80
N GLU A 99 31.48 11.09 6.06
CA GLU A 99 30.73 9.86 6.38
C GLU A 99 29.24 10.00 6.05
N THR A 100 28.70 11.16 6.18
CA THR A 100 27.28 11.39 6.01
C THR A 100 26.88 11.64 4.57
N LYS A 101 27.71 12.32 3.82
CA LYS A 101 27.53 12.42 2.37
C LYS A 101 27.51 11.03 1.76
N GLN A 102 28.35 10.13 2.22
CA GLN A 102 28.39 8.74 1.82
C GLN A 102 27.11 7.99 2.24
N GLN A 103 26.60 8.22 3.45
CA GLN A 103 25.39 7.57 3.94
C GLN A 103 24.12 8.03 3.20
N LEU A 104 23.99 9.32 2.88
CA LEU A 104 22.89 9.85 2.08
C LEU A 104 22.94 9.30 0.65
N ASN A 105 24.09 9.38 0.01
CA ASN A 105 24.26 8.89 -1.37
C ASN A 105 24.03 7.37 -1.49
N SER A 106 24.25 6.61 -0.42
CA SER A 106 23.99 5.16 -0.41
C SER A 106 22.50 4.78 -0.58
N GLN A 107 21.59 5.76 -0.44
CA GLN A 107 20.15 5.56 -0.66
C GLN A 107 19.72 5.78 -2.11
N GLU A 108 20.56 6.39 -2.95
CA GLU A 108 20.26 6.63 -4.36
C GLU A 108 20.11 5.30 -5.10
N GLY A 109 19.09 5.22 -5.95
CA GLY A 109 18.71 4.01 -6.66
C GLY A 109 17.87 3.02 -5.86
N ASN A 110 17.74 3.21 -4.54
CA ASN A 110 16.93 2.37 -3.69
C ASN A 110 15.43 2.60 -3.91
N TRP A 111 14.66 1.56 -3.69
CA TRP A 111 13.20 1.63 -3.68
C TRP A 111 12.68 2.48 -2.52
N GLN A 112 11.61 3.19 -2.76
CA GLN A 112 10.89 3.88 -1.69
C GLN A 112 10.32 2.87 -0.68
N SER A 113 10.39 3.23 0.59
CA SER A 113 9.77 2.44 1.66
C SER A 113 8.26 2.53 1.63
N ASN A 114 7.60 1.46 2.05
CA ASN A 114 6.14 1.31 2.12
C ASN A 114 5.41 1.47 0.77
N VAL A 115 6.12 1.25 -0.34
CA VAL A 115 5.55 1.29 -1.69
C VAL A 115 5.72 -0.08 -2.34
N PRO A 116 4.65 -0.82 -2.64
CA PRO A 116 4.73 -2.07 -3.36
C PRO A 116 5.19 -1.85 -4.80
N ASN A 117 6.05 -2.75 -5.29
CA ASN A 117 6.52 -2.68 -6.67
C ASN A 117 5.49 -3.18 -7.69
N GLN A 118 4.56 -4.01 -7.24
CA GLN A 118 3.47 -4.52 -8.06
C GLN A 118 2.27 -4.88 -7.18
N THR A 119 1.10 -4.75 -7.78
CA THR A 119 -0.18 -5.11 -7.18
C THR A 119 -1.04 -5.84 -8.20
N PHE A 120 -1.83 -6.77 -7.73
CA PHE A 120 -2.86 -7.41 -8.54
C PHE A 120 -4.12 -7.55 -7.71
N TYR A 121 -5.27 -7.41 -8.34
CA TYR A 121 -6.54 -7.78 -7.73
C TYR A 121 -7.45 -8.46 -8.74
N ALA A 122 -8.29 -9.34 -8.23
CA ALA A 122 -9.38 -9.94 -8.96
C ALA A 122 -10.64 -9.91 -8.09
N TYR A 123 -11.74 -9.60 -8.70
CA TYR A 123 -13.06 -9.60 -8.06
C TYR A 123 -14.05 -10.28 -8.96
N GLY A 124 -14.91 -11.13 -8.38
CA GLY A 124 -16.00 -11.75 -9.09
C GLY A 124 -17.27 -11.71 -8.24
N SER A 125 -18.40 -11.39 -8.84
CA SER A 125 -19.71 -11.51 -8.20
C SER A 125 -20.68 -12.24 -9.09
N TYR A 126 -21.55 -13.04 -8.47
CA TYR A 126 -22.61 -13.75 -9.14
C TYR A 126 -23.90 -13.70 -8.34
N THR A 127 -24.95 -13.20 -8.96
CA THR A 127 -26.30 -13.12 -8.38
C THR A 127 -27.19 -14.22 -8.96
N ILE A 128 -27.85 -15.00 -8.11
CA ILE A 128 -28.79 -16.04 -8.53
C ILE A 128 -30.03 -15.38 -9.13
N PRO A 129 -30.32 -15.61 -10.44
CA PRO A 129 -31.39 -14.88 -11.13
C PRO A 129 -32.79 -15.44 -10.89
N ARG A 130 -32.94 -16.71 -10.47
CA ARG A 130 -34.23 -17.43 -10.39
C ARG A 130 -34.27 -18.42 -9.24
N GLY A 131 -35.48 -18.88 -8.88
CA GLY A 131 -35.69 -19.90 -7.85
C GLY A 131 -35.83 -19.33 -6.46
N VAL A 132 -35.75 -20.21 -5.45
CA VAL A 132 -35.98 -19.88 -4.03
C VAL A 132 -34.92 -18.91 -3.51
N LEU A 133 -33.70 -19.00 -4.02
CA LEU A 133 -32.55 -18.16 -3.63
C LEU A 133 -32.32 -17.01 -4.63
N LYS A 134 -33.36 -16.62 -5.37
CA LYS A 134 -33.26 -15.42 -6.25
C LYS A 134 -32.77 -14.23 -5.45
N ASN A 135 -31.88 -13.43 -6.05
CA ASN A 135 -31.23 -12.26 -5.45
C ASN A 135 -30.19 -12.60 -4.36
N LEU A 136 -29.83 -13.87 -4.15
CA LEU A 136 -28.64 -14.20 -3.40
C LEU A 136 -27.43 -13.96 -4.29
N GLU A 137 -26.53 -13.09 -3.81
CA GLU A 137 -25.26 -12.77 -4.45
C GLU A 137 -24.11 -13.36 -3.68
N PHE A 138 -23.16 -13.92 -4.40
CA PHE A 138 -21.86 -14.31 -3.89
C PHE A 138 -20.80 -13.40 -4.49
N HIS A 139 -19.79 -13.05 -3.71
CA HIS A 139 -18.63 -12.36 -4.21
C HIS A 139 -17.34 -12.94 -3.63
N LEU A 140 -16.33 -12.94 -4.46
CA LEU A 140 -14.98 -13.36 -4.12
C LEU A 140 -14.02 -12.28 -4.59
N SER A 141 -13.13 -11.84 -3.70
CA SER A 141 -12.04 -10.96 -4.06
C SER A 141 -10.70 -11.60 -3.70
N SER A 142 -9.70 -11.32 -4.49
CA SER A 142 -8.33 -11.75 -4.21
C SER A 142 -7.38 -10.64 -4.60
N SER A 143 -6.50 -10.25 -3.67
CA SER A 143 -5.49 -9.21 -3.89
C SER A 143 -4.10 -9.76 -3.62
N TYR A 144 -3.15 -9.32 -4.44
CA TYR A 144 -1.73 -9.57 -4.28
C TYR A 144 -1.00 -8.26 -4.09
N THR A 145 -0.13 -8.24 -3.09
CA THR A 145 0.83 -7.16 -2.87
C THR A 145 2.22 -7.71 -3.05
N GLY A 146 2.97 -7.12 -3.96
CA GLY A 146 4.37 -7.48 -4.20
C GLY A 146 5.28 -7.07 -3.05
N LYS A 147 6.56 -7.28 -3.22
CA LYS A 147 7.58 -6.91 -2.25
C LYS A 147 7.50 -5.44 -1.86
N VAL A 148 7.57 -5.16 -0.56
CA VAL A 148 7.55 -3.80 0.00
C VAL A 148 8.77 -3.61 0.89
N TYR A 149 9.64 -2.67 0.56
CA TYR A 149 10.76 -2.32 1.42
C TYR A 149 10.28 -1.52 2.63
N ARG A 150 10.81 -1.84 3.81
CA ARG A 150 10.45 -1.22 5.07
C ARG A 150 11.19 0.10 5.33
N ASN A 151 12.34 0.24 4.73
CA ASN A 151 13.22 1.41 4.89
C ASN A 151 13.89 1.79 3.58
N THR A 152 14.43 2.99 3.53
CA THR A 152 15.11 3.55 2.36
C THR A 152 16.49 2.93 2.08
N SER A 153 17.08 2.21 3.03
CA SER A 153 18.32 1.45 2.82
C SER A 153 18.09 0.12 2.10
N ASN A 154 16.84 -0.29 1.92
CA ASN A 154 16.40 -1.53 1.27
C ASN A 154 17.00 -2.82 1.86
N ASN A 155 17.44 -2.79 3.11
CA ASN A 155 17.99 -3.93 3.81
C ASN A 155 16.94 -4.77 4.56
N SER A 156 15.70 -4.33 4.55
CA SER A 156 14.57 -5.00 5.19
C SER A 156 13.29 -4.80 4.37
N TRP A 157 12.47 -5.85 4.26
CA TRP A 157 11.26 -5.83 3.45
C TRP A 157 10.18 -6.72 4.04
N PHE A 158 8.96 -6.56 3.54
CA PHE A 158 7.88 -7.52 3.67
C PHE A 158 7.84 -8.40 2.43
N ASP A 159 7.68 -9.72 2.64
CA ASP A 159 7.49 -10.65 1.55
C ASP A 159 6.15 -10.43 0.85
N PRO A 160 6.05 -10.75 -0.44
CA PRO A 160 4.79 -10.68 -1.16
C PRO A 160 3.72 -11.56 -0.51
N TYR A 161 2.47 -11.10 -0.56
CA TYR A 161 1.35 -11.84 0.02
C TYR A 161 0.08 -11.73 -0.80
N TRP A 162 -0.81 -12.69 -0.57
CA TRP A 162 -2.17 -12.72 -1.10
C TRP A 162 -3.18 -12.61 0.04
N VAL A 163 -4.28 -11.89 -0.23
CA VAL A 163 -5.44 -11.86 0.64
C VAL A 163 -6.65 -12.19 -0.21
N THR A 164 -7.47 -13.11 0.28
CA THR A 164 -8.70 -13.53 -0.40
C THR A 164 -9.86 -13.37 0.57
N ASP A 165 -10.91 -12.70 0.12
CA ASP A 165 -12.13 -12.47 0.89
C ASP A 165 -13.31 -13.08 0.16
N PHE A 166 -14.26 -13.60 0.92
CA PHE A 166 -15.51 -14.14 0.41
C PHE A 166 -16.68 -13.43 1.07
N GLY A 167 -17.73 -13.19 0.30
CA GLY A 167 -18.94 -12.65 0.88
C GLY A 167 -20.21 -13.12 0.20
N MET A 168 -21.31 -12.92 0.90
CA MET A 168 -22.65 -13.17 0.43
C MET A 168 -23.56 -12.02 0.80
N SER A 169 -24.49 -11.68 -0.09
CA SER A 169 -25.55 -10.73 0.22
C SER A 169 -26.88 -11.27 -0.28
N TYR A 170 -27.92 -11.07 0.51
CA TYR A 170 -29.23 -11.59 0.20
C TYR A 170 -30.33 -10.56 0.47
N LEU A 171 -31.02 -10.18 -0.59
CA LEU A 171 -32.22 -9.34 -0.50
C LEU A 171 -33.41 -10.26 -0.21
N LEU A 172 -33.72 -10.42 1.10
CA LEU A 172 -34.78 -11.30 1.56
C LEU A 172 -36.16 -10.81 1.11
N ASN A 173 -36.38 -9.49 1.15
CA ASN A 173 -37.53 -8.78 0.62
C ASN A 173 -37.14 -7.32 0.31
N ASN A 174 -38.08 -6.49 -0.12
CA ASN A 174 -37.78 -5.10 -0.51
C ASN A 174 -37.19 -4.23 0.62
N ASN A 175 -37.29 -4.68 1.86
CA ASN A 175 -36.92 -3.93 3.04
C ASN A 175 -35.73 -4.55 3.81
N ILE A 176 -35.47 -5.85 3.67
CA ILE A 176 -34.47 -6.57 4.48
C ILE A 176 -33.35 -7.07 3.58
N HIS A 177 -32.14 -6.59 3.87
CA HIS A 177 -30.89 -7.02 3.25
C HIS A 177 -29.96 -7.65 4.28
N LEU A 178 -29.51 -8.88 4.01
CA LEU A 178 -28.59 -9.64 4.82
C LEU A 178 -27.23 -9.66 4.13
N THR A 179 -26.16 -9.43 4.90
CA THR A 179 -24.79 -9.48 4.37
C THR A 179 -23.93 -10.34 5.31
N PHE A 180 -23.11 -11.19 4.71
CA PHE A 180 -22.05 -11.95 5.37
C PHE A 180 -20.73 -11.71 4.63
N ASN A 181 -19.68 -11.35 5.35
CA ASN A 181 -18.32 -11.23 4.83
C ASN A 181 -17.38 -12.08 5.67
N LEU A 182 -16.52 -12.82 5.00
CA LEU A 182 -15.42 -13.59 5.57
C LEU A 182 -14.13 -13.02 4.99
N ASN A 183 -13.41 -12.23 5.78
CA ASN A 183 -12.17 -11.58 5.39
C ASN A 183 -10.98 -12.48 5.70
N ASN A 184 -9.95 -12.41 4.85
CA ASN A 184 -8.74 -13.22 4.94
C ASN A 184 -9.07 -14.72 5.04
N LEU A 185 -9.77 -15.23 4.04
CA LEU A 185 -10.32 -16.60 3.97
C LEU A 185 -9.28 -17.68 4.31
N PHE A 186 -8.03 -17.50 3.88
CA PHE A 186 -6.95 -18.46 4.10
C PHE A 186 -6.12 -18.21 5.37
N ASP A 187 -6.48 -17.17 6.16
CA ASP A 187 -5.81 -16.79 7.40
C ASP A 187 -4.32 -16.48 7.20
N ASN A 188 -3.99 -15.80 6.12
CA ASN A 188 -2.63 -15.41 5.81
C ASN A 188 -2.14 -14.34 6.80
N ASN A 189 -0.96 -14.54 7.36
CA ASN A 189 -0.29 -13.57 8.20
C ASN A 189 0.61 -12.68 7.34
N TYR A 190 0.38 -11.38 7.38
CA TYR A 190 1.20 -10.40 6.67
C TYR A 190 1.26 -9.08 7.45
N TYR A 191 2.10 -8.16 6.99
CA TYR A 191 2.21 -6.83 7.56
C TYR A 191 1.79 -5.79 6.55
N ASN A 192 0.97 -4.82 6.99
CA ASN A 192 0.44 -3.78 6.10
C ASN A 192 1.47 -2.69 5.80
N GLN A 193 2.24 -2.28 6.80
CA GLN A 193 3.23 -1.21 6.66
C GLN A 193 4.26 -1.22 7.79
N ALA A 194 5.35 -0.49 7.59
CA ALA A 194 6.32 -0.15 8.63
C ALA A 194 6.15 1.32 9.04
N LEU A 195 6.10 1.57 10.34
CA LEU A 195 6.09 2.89 10.95
C LEU A 195 7.36 3.03 11.80
N GLY A 196 8.44 3.53 11.18
CA GLY A 196 9.76 3.51 11.80
C GLY A 196 10.21 2.07 12.10
N GLN A 197 10.39 1.74 13.37
CA GLN A 197 10.78 0.39 13.82
C GLN A 197 9.57 -0.53 14.07
N GLN A 198 8.35 0.00 14.01
CA GLN A 198 7.14 -0.77 14.26
C GLN A 198 6.60 -1.37 12.96
N MET A 199 6.04 -2.56 13.07
CA MET A 199 5.33 -3.24 11.98
C MET A 199 3.86 -3.36 12.36
N VAL A 200 2.98 -2.97 11.44
CA VAL A 200 1.52 -3.08 11.63
C VAL A 200 1.07 -4.43 11.07
N PRO A 201 0.71 -5.39 11.93
CA PRO A 201 0.22 -6.68 11.46
C PRO A 201 -1.15 -6.55 10.80
N SER A 202 -1.44 -7.46 9.90
CA SER A 202 -2.77 -7.62 9.30
C SER A 202 -3.79 -8.11 10.34
N MET A 203 -5.07 -7.90 10.04
CA MET A 203 -6.13 -8.61 10.74
C MET A 203 -6.10 -10.10 10.37
N PRO A 204 -6.24 -11.02 11.35
CA PRO A 204 -6.44 -12.43 11.08
C PRO A 204 -7.77 -12.66 10.37
N ARG A 205 -8.04 -13.90 9.94
CA ARG A 205 -9.35 -14.26 9.42
C ARG A 205 -10.45 -13.84 10.39
N ASN A 206 -11.42 -13.11 9.87
CA ASN A 206 -12.55 -12.61 10.63
C ASN A 206 -13.81 -12.61 9.77
N PHE A 207 -14.96 -12.56 10.41
CA PHE A 207 -16.24 -12.47 9.72
C PHE A 207 -17.10 -11.34 10.26
N GLN A 208 -17.95 -10.84 9.40
CA GLN A 208 -18.95 -9.82 9.73
C GLN A 208 -20.32 -10.24 9.21
N VAL A 209 -21.34 -10.06 10.01
CA VAL A 209 -22.74 -10.22 9.63
C VAL A 209 -23.46 -8.90 9.82
N ALA A 210 -24.22 -8.49 8.82
CA ALA A 210 -25.02 -7.27 8.89
C ALA A 210 -26.46 -7.55 8.43
N ILE A 211 -27.43 -6.89 9.06
CA ILE A 211 -28.83 -6.86 8.68
C ILE A 211 -29.19 -5.39 8.51
N SER A 212 -29.64 -5.02 7.31
CA SER A 212 -30.12 -3.68 7.00
C SER A 212 -31.63 -3.72 6.77
N TYR A 213 -32.34 -2.76 7.35
CA TYR A 213 -33.78 -2.57 7.12
C TYR A 213 -34.04 -1.18 6.60
N THR A 214 -34.77 -1.10 5.48
CA THR A 214 -35.19 0.17 4.87
C THR A 214 -36.68 0.36 5.09
N LEU A 215 -37.07 1.51 5.64
CA LEU A 215 -38.45 1.91 5.88
C LEU A 215 -39.13 2.39 4.61
#